data_191c4ed0feac8847fa95bba8b70adeb0
#
_entry.id   191c4ed0feac8847fa95bba8b70adeb0
#
_cell.length_a   1.000
_cell.length_b   1.000
_cell.length_c   1.000
_cell.angle_alpha   90.00
_cell.angle_beta   90.00
_cell.angle_gamma   90.00
#
_symmetry.space_group_name_H-M   'P 1'
#
loop_
_entity.id
_entity.type
_entity.pdbx_description
1 polymer ?
#
loop_
_entity_poly.entity_id
_entity_poly.type
_entity_poly.pdbx_seq_one_letter_code
_entity_poly.pdbx_strand_id
1 'polypeptide(L)'
;MKNILTDILLEPDLSSSEIILQDIDPKRLNTSQVVANKIKSSLKVKASIEITEDRQKALRNADFIIVMIQVGGYKPSTVIDFEIPAKYGLQQTIADTLGIGGIMRGLRTAPVLIEIAQDMMELCPKALMLQYANPMAINCLALSHFVPELRYVGLCHSVQG
;
A
#
# COMPACT_ATOMS: atom_id res chain seq x y z
N MET A 1 -8.54 -1.83 -2.05
CA MET A 1 -9.13 -1.41 -0.76
C MET A 1 -10.44 -2.14 -0.46
N LYS A 2 -11.51 -2.04 -1.28
CA LYS A 2 -12.84 -2.62 -1.02
C LYS A 2 -12.80 -4.10 -0.57
N ASN A 3 -12.19 -4.99 -1.34
CA ASN A 3 -12.18 -6.43 -1.04
C ASN A 3 -11.44 -6.73 0.27
N ILE A 4 -10.24 -6.20 0.43
CA ILE A 4 -9.44 -6.40 1.66
C ILE A 4 -10.19 -5.91 2.90
N LEU A 5 -10.83 -4.73 2.82
CA LEU A 5 -11.64 -4.22 3.93
C LEU A 5 -12.84 -5.12 4.24
N THR A 6 -13.49 -5.65 3.20
CA THR A 6 -14.60 -6.59 3.38
C THR A 6 -14.12 -7.87 4.06
N ASP A 7 -13.00 -8.44 3.62
CA ASP A 7 -12.44 -9.67 4.17
C ASP A 7 -12.04 -9.48 5.64
N ILE A 8 -11.39 -8.35 5.98
CA ILE A 8 -11.05 -8.00 7.37
C ILE A 8 -12.30 -7.91 8.25
N LEU A 9 -13.35 -7.21 7.77
CA LEU A 9 -14.56 -7.00 8.56
C LEU A 9 -15.47 -8.22 8.65
N LEU A 10 -15.30 -9.22 7.78
CA LEU A 10 -15.98 -10.51 7.86
C LEU A 10 -15.33 -11.43 8.89
N GLU A 11 -14.06 -11.22 9.24
CA GLU A 11 -13.38 -11.99 10.26
C GLU A 11 -13.90 -11.56 11.66
N PRO A 12 -14.49 -12.49 12.44
CA PRO A 12 -15.13 -12.16 13.72
C PRO A 12 -14.20 -11.40 14.68
N ASP A 13 -12.94 -11.82 14.78
CA ASP A 13 -11.95 -11.23 15.68
C ASP A 13 -11.52 -9.81 15.27
N LEU A 14 -11.72 -9.46 14.00
CA LEU A 14 -11.36 -8.14 13.43
C LEU A 14 -12.58 -7.24 13.19
N SER A 15 -13.79 -7.74 13.39
CA SER A 15 -15.06 -7.04 13.10
C SER A 15 -15.31 -5.78 13.94
N SER A 16 -14.52 -5.58 15.00
CA SER A 16 -14.58 -4.40 15.88
C SER A 16 -13.31 -3.54 15.83
N SER A 17 -12.43 -3.77 14.87
CA SER A 17 -11.17 -3.05 14.74
C SER A 17 -11.36 -1.54 14.48
N GLU A 18 -10.37 -0.77 14.89
CA GLU A 18 -10.20 0.63 14.48
C GLU A 18 -9.43 0.66 13.17
N ILE A 19 -10.04 1.25 12.14
CA ILE A 19 -9.49 1.30 10.79
C ILE A 19 -9.29 2.75 10.39
N ILE A 20 -8.06 3.13 10.08
CA ILE A 20 -7.73 4.46 9.58
C ILE A 20 -7.34 4.33 8.11
N LEU A 21 -8.10 4.98 7.23
CA LEU A 21 -7.79 5.07 5.81
C LEU A 21 -6.95 6.34 5.59
N GLN A 22 -5.78 6.17 5.02
CA GLN A 22 -4.89 7.28 4.69
C GLN A 22 -4.65 7.36 3.18
N ASP A 23 -4.74 8.54 2.61
CA ASP A 23 -4.35 8.84 1.22
C ASP A 23 -3.91 10.31 1.12
N ILE A 24 -3.01 10.60 0.19
CA ILE A 24 -2.58 11.97 -0.13
C ILE A 24 -3.59 12.72 -1.00
N ASP A 25 -4.57 12.04 -1.58
CA ASP A 25 -5.62 12.62 -2.43
C ASP A 25 -6.95 12.64 -1.66
N PRO A 26 -7.43 13.84 -1.27
CA PRO A 26 -8.66 13.96 -0.49
C PRO A 26 -9.90 13.45 -1.23
N LYS A 27 -9.93 13.48 -2.57
CA LYS A 27 -11.07 12.96 -3.35
C LYS A 27 -11.13 11.43 -3.28
N ARG A 28 -9.98 10.76 -3.44
CA ARG A 28 -9.90 9.30 -3.27
C ARG A 28 -10.22 8.89 -1.84
N LEU A 29 -9.73 9.67 -0.87
CA LEU A 29 -9.95 9.42 0.55
C LEU A 29 -11.44 9.50 0.91
N ASN A 30 -12.13 10.55 0.47
CA ASN A 30 -13.59 10.70 0.66
C ASN A 30 -14.38 9.56 -0.01
N THR A 31 -14.00 9.17 -1.23
CA THR A 31 -14.63 8.03 -1.92
C THR A 31 -14.43 6.74 -1.13
N SER A 32 -13.22 6.52 -0.61
CA SER A 32 -12.88 5.36 0.21
C SER A 32 -13.71 5.32 1.50
N GLN A 33 -13.92 6.46 2.15
CA GLN A 33 -14.75 6.56 3.35
C GLN A 33 -16.20 6.17 3.07
N VAL A 34 -16.79 6.68 1.98
CA VAL A 34 -18.17 6.34 1.59
C VAL A 34 -18.31 4.83 1.35
N VAL A 35 -17.36 4.23 0.63
CA VAL A 35 -17.36 2.78 0.36
C VAL A 35 -17.19 1.99 1.67
N ALA A 36 -16.26 2.38 2.53
CA ALA A 36 -15.99 1.71 3.79
C ALA A 36 -17.20 1.75 4.73
N ASN A 37 -17.87 2.90 4.85
CA ASN A 37 -19.08 3.05 5.65
C ASN A 37 -20.25 2.20 5.12
N LYS A 38 -20.38 2.06 3.80
CA LYS A 38 -21.39 1.17 3.18
C LYS A 38 -21.10 -0.29 3.52
N ILE A 39 -19.85 -0.74 3.45
CA ILE A 39 -19.45 -2.10 3.82
C ILE A 39 -19.75 -2.35 5.29
N LYS A 40 -19.29 -1.47 6.19
CA LYS A 40 -19.58 -1.54 7.62
C LYS A 40 -21.07 -1.69 7.90
N SER A 41 -21.91 -0.84 7.30
CA SER A 41 -23.36 -0.87 7.48
C SER A 41 -24.00 -2.16 6.95
N SER A 42 -23.54 -2.65 5.78
CA SER A 42 -24.05 -3.90 5.19
C SER A 42 -23.71 -5.11 6.02
N LEU A 43 -22.50 -5.16 6.60
CA LEU A 43 -22.03 -6.25 7.44
C LEU A 43 -22.52 -6.13 8.90
N LYS A 44 -23.07 -4.98 9.28
CA LYS A 44 -23.55 -4.67 10.65
C LYS A 44 -22.47 -4.84 11.72
N VAL A 45 -21.21 -4.55 11.38
CA VAL A 45 -20.06 -4.69 12.28
C VAL A 45 -19.82 -3.43 13.10
N LYS A 46 -19.06 -3.57 14.22
CA LYS A 46 -18.81 -2.46 15.16
C LYS A 46 -17.52 -1.67 14.89
N ALA A 47 -16.78 -2.01 13.85
CA ALA A 47 -15.54 -1.34 13.51
C ALA A 47 -15.69 0.19 13.49
N SER A 48 -14.69 0.94 13.94
CA SER A 48 -14.58 2.36 13.67
C SER A 48 -13.83 2.60 12.34
N ILE A 49 -14.22 3.61 11.58
CA ILE A 49 -13.57 3.96 10.32
C ILE A 49 -13.30 5.45 10.31
N GLU A 50 -12.04 5.81 10.32
CA GLU A 50 -11.57 7.18 10.21
C GLU A 50 -10.81 7.41 8.90
N ILE A 51 -10.70 8.67 8.49
CA ILE A 51 -9.89 9.08 7.33
C ILE A 51 -8.91 10.18 7.73
N THR A 52 -7.74 10.19 7.12
CA THR A 52 -6.76 11.25 7.32
C THR A 52 -5.81 11.38 6.12
N GLU A 53 -5.38 12.59 5.81
CA GLU A 53 -4.28 12.85 4.88
C GLU A 53 -2.91 12.76 5.59
N ASP A 54 -2.90 12.85 6.91
CA ASP A 54 -1.71 12.80 7.75
C ASP A 54 -1.27 11.34 7.99
N ARG A 55 -0.13 10.97 7.39
CA ARG A 55 0.46 9.64 7.52
C ARG A 55 0.86 9.33 8.96
N GLN A 56 1.44 10.29 9.66
CA GLN A 56 1.90 10.07 11.04
C GLN A 56 0.72 9.85 12.00
N LYS A 57 -0.38 10.59 11.78
CA LYS A 57 -1.61 10.35 12.53
C LYS A 57 -2.15 8.93 12.27
N ALA A 58 -2.11 8.46 11.02
CA ALA A 58 -2.59 7.12 10.67
C ALA A 58 -1.74 5.99 11.27
N LEU A 59 -0.43 6.20 11.41
CA LEU A 59 0.50 5.19 11.91
C LEU A 59 0.52 5.07 13.43
N ARG A 60 0.13 6.13 14.15
CA ARG A 60 0.27 6.18 15.61
C ARG A 60 -0.52 5.06 16.30
N ASN A 61 0.21 4.22 17.05
CA ASN A 61 -0.32 3.06 17.79
C ASN A 61 -0.98 1.99 16.90
N ALA A 62 -0.69 1.94 15.61
CA ALA A 62 -1.22 0.89 14.76
C ALA A 62 -0.58 -0.47 15.08
N ASP A 63 -1.35 -1.55 14.97
CA ASP A 63 -0.86 -2.94 15.07
C ASP A 63 -0.48 -3.49 13.70
N PHE A 64 -1.21 -3.10 12.64
CA PHE A 64 -1.00 -3.54 11.26
C PHE A 64 -1.08 -2.35 10.31
N ILE A 65 -0.18 -2.32 9.35
CA ILE A 65 -0.18 -1.32 8.28
C ILE A 65 -0.26 -2.03 6.92
N ILE A 66 -1.32 -1.77 6.16
CA ILE A 66 -1.48 -2.30 4.80
C ILE A 66 -1.09 -1.22 3.80
N VAL A 67 0.02 -1.44 3.10
CA VAL A 67 0.55 -0.47 2.12
C VAL A 67 0.16 -0.87 0.72
N MET A 68 -0.66 -0.03 0.06
CA MET A 68 -1.19 -0.25 -1.30
C MET A 68 -1.06 1.05 -2.11
N ILE A 69 0.16 1.56 -2.22
CA ILE A 69 0.43 2.82 -2.89
C ILE A 69 0.90 2.63 -4.33
N GLN A 70 0.64 3.63 -5.17
CA GLN A 70 1.21 3.75 -6.51
C GLN A 70 1.79 5.16 -6.69
N VAL A 71 3.08 5.28 -6.44
CA VAL A 71 3.79 6.57 -6.53
C VAL A 71 3.78 7.07 -7.97
N GLY A 72 3.31 8.31 -8.17
CA GLY A 72 3.18 8.93 -9.49
C GLY A 72 1.94 8.52 -10.28
N GLY A 73 1.15 7.57 -9.78
CA GLY A 73 -0.09 7.12 -10.40
C GLY A 73 0.08 6.41 -11.73
N TYR A 74 -1.05 6.07 -12.38
CA TYR A 74 -1.02 5.46 -13.71
C TYR A 74 -0.49 6.44 -14.77
N LYS A 75 -1.03 7.64 -14.81
CA LYS A 75 -0.51 8.76 -15.62
C LYS A 75 0.08 9.82 -14.70
N PRO A 76 1.29 10.30 -14.98
CA PRO A 76 2.16 9.94 -16.12
C PRO A 76 3.02 8.69 -15.90
N SER A 77 3.22 8.22 -14.66
CA SER A 77 4.36 7.38 -14.29
C SER A 77 4.34 5.98 -14.90
N THR A 78 3.22 5.23 -14.79
CA THR A 78 3.15 3.89 -15.40
C THR A 78 3.23 3.96 -16.92
N VAL A 79 2.62 4.98 -17.54
CA VAL A 79 2.72 5.20 -19.00
C VAL A 79 4.16 5.41 -19.42
N ILE A 80 4.92 6.24 -18.69
CA ILE A 80 6.35 6.47 -18.95
C ILE A 80 7.17 5.19 -18.80
N ASP A 81 6.85 4.34 -17.84
CA ASP A 81 7.53 3.05 -17.60
C ASP A 81 7.39 2.08 -18.80
N PHE A 82 6.39 2.27 -19.67
CA PHE A 82 6.26 1.56 -20.95
C PHE A 82 6.87 2.34 -22.13
N GLU A 83 6.60 3.62 -22.21
CA GLU A 83 6.98 4.44 -23.38
C GLU A 83 8.49 4.61 -23.51
N ILE A 84 9.23 4.79 -22.40
CA ILE A 84 10.67 4.97 -22.45
C ILE A 84 11.37 3.71 -22.97
N PRO A 85 11.14 2.50 -22.42
CA PRO A 85 11.75 1.28 -22.97
C PRO A 85 11.38 1.03 -24.43
N ALA A 86 10.14 1.33 -24.84
CA ALA A 86 9.68 1.16 -26.22
C ALA A 86 10.52 2.00 -27.22
N LYS A 87 10.98 3.20 -26.84
CA LYS A 87 11.87 4.03 -27.68
C LYS A 87 13.22 3.37 -27.96
N TYR A 88 13.62 2.42 -27.13
CA TYR A 88 14.86 1.62 -27.30
C TYR A 88 14.60 0.21 -27.83
N GLY A 89 13.41 -0.03 -28.40
CA GLY A 89 13.03 -1.32 -28.97
C GLY A 89 12.61 -2.40 -27.97
N LEU A 90 12.44 -2.04 -26.70
CA LEU A 90 12.02 -2.97 -25.64
C LEU A 90 10.49 -2.92 -25.50
N GLN A 91 9.82 -3.94 -25.98
CA GLN A 91 8.37 -4.09 -25.79
C GLN A 91 8.08 -4.88 -24.51
N GLN A 92 7.68 -4.19 -23.46
CA GLN A 92 7.33 -4.79 -22.17
C GLN A 92 5.83 -5.07 -22.10
N THR A 93 5.46 -6.26 -21.63
CA THR A 93 4.06 -6.63 -21.34
C THR A 93 3.67 -6.31 -19.90
N ILE A 94 4.65 -6.37 -18.98
CA ILE A 94 4.49 -6.04 -17.57
C ILE A 94 5.62 -5.08 -17.18
N ALA A 95 5.30 -3.81 -16.98
CA ALA A 95 6.28 -2.78 -16.64
C ALA A 95 6.16 -2.32 -15.17
N ASP A 96 5.30 -2.92 -14.38
CA ASP A 96 5.12 -2.56 -12.98
C ASP A 96 5.90 -3.46 -11.99
N THR A 97 6.41 -4.59 -12.46
CA THR A 97 7.15 -5.54 -11.62
C THR A 97 8.47 -6.01 -12.23
N LEU A 98 8.59 -6.05 -13.56
CA LEU A 98 9.71 -6.64 -14.28
C LEU A 98 10.36 -5.66 -15.25
N GLY A 99 11.59 -5.96 -15.66
CA GLY A 99 12.32 -5.23 -16.68
C GLY A 99 12.64 -3.78 -16.29
N ILE A 100 12.92 -2.96 -17.29
CA ILE A 100 13.30 -1.54 -17.09
C ILE A 100 12.18 -0.74 -16.44
N GLY A 101 10.93 -0.96 -16.83
CA GLY A 101 9.76 -0.29 -16.21
C GLY A 101 9.61 -0.64 -14.74
N GLY A 102 9.81 -1.92 -14.36
CA GLY A 102 9.83 -2.34 -12.98
C GLY A 102 10.94 -1.67 -12.16
N ILE A 103 12.14 -1.54 -12.73
CA ILE A 103 13.25 -0.81 -12.10
C ILE A 103 12.90 0.66 -11.90
N MET A 104 12.38 1.35 -12.91
CA MET A 104 11.97 2.76 -12.83
C MET A 104 10.90 2.97 -11.77
N ARG A 105 9.91 2.08 -11.72
CA ARG A 105 8.87 2.10 -10.69
C ARG A 105 9.42 1.83 -9.30
N GLY A 106 10.35 0.87 -9.16
CA GLY A 106 11.03 0.57 -7.90
C GLY A 106 11.81 1.77 -7.36
N LEU A 107 12.62 2.40 -8.20
CA LEU A 107 13.38 3.62 -7.86
C LEU A 107 12.47 4.77 -7.39
N ARG A 108 11.26 4.84 -7.90
CA ARG A 108 10.27 5.85 -7.54
C ARG A 108 9.51 5.48 -6.25
N THR A 109 9.28 4.20 -6.01
CA THR A 109 8.44 3.71 -4.90
C THR A 109 9.25 3.48 -3.62
N ALA A 110 10.45 2.93 -3.73
CA ALA A 110 11.27 2.56 -2.58
C ALA A 110 11.55 3.72 -1.61
N PRO A 111 11.91 4.96 -2.05
CA PRO A 111 12.11 6.07 -1.13
C PRO A 111 10.88 6.36 -0.26
N VAL A 112 9.69 6.36 -0.86
CA VAL A 112 8.43 6.60 -0.13
C VAL A 112 8.15 5.49 0.89
N LEU A 113 8.43 4.23 0.53
CA LEU A 113 8.28 3.10 1.46
C LEU A 113 9.27 3.16 2.62
N ILE A 114 10.51 3.59 2.35
CA ILE A 114 11.53 3.78 3.39
C ILE A 114 11.08 4.87 4.37
N GLU A 115 10.55 5.99 3.89
CA GLU A 115 10.00 7.03 4.76
C GLU A 115 8.83 6.52 5.61
N ILE A 116 7.90 5.75 5.04
CA ILE A 116 6.81 5.12 5.79
C ILE A 116 7.37 4.18 6.85
N ALA A 117 8.37 3.37 6.51
CA ALA A 117 9.00 2.45 7.44
C ALA A 117 9.72 3.17 8.59
N GLN A 118 10.40 4.28 8.32
CA GLN A 118 11.02 5.12 9.34
C GLN A 118 9.98 5.71 10.31
N ASP A 119 8.90 6.28 9.77
CA ASP A 119 7.77 6.75 10.60
C ASP A 119 7.17 5.61 11.45
N MET A 120 7.09 4.38 10.92
CA MET A 120 6.63 3.22 11.69
C MET A 120 7.56 2.88 12.85
N MET A 121 8.87 2.93 12.64
CA MET A 121 9.84 2.66 13.70
C MET A 121 9.73 3.67 14.87
N GLU A 122 9.30 4.90 14.58
CA GLU A 122 9.07 5.92 15.61
C GLU A 122 7.70 5.80 16.28
N LEU A 123 6.64 5.56 15.51
CA LEU A 123 5.26 5.72 15.95
C LEU A 123 4.56 4.40 16.34
N CYS A 124 4.99 3.28 15.75
CA CYS A 124 4.42 1.95 15.97
C CYS A 124 5.45 0.81 15.72
N PRO A 125 6.59 0.78 16.45
CA PRO A 125 7.71 -0.13 16.15
C PRO A 125 7.38 -1.62 16.27
N LYS A 126 6.26 -1.97 16.91
CA LYS A 126 5.80 -3.36 17.03
C LYS A 126 4.84 -3.78 15.91
N ALA A 127 4.36 -2.83 15.12
CA ALA A 127 3.42 -3.09 14.05
C ALA A 127 4.00 -3.97 12.95
N LEU A 128 3.12 -4.71 12.26
CA LEU A 128 3.47 -5.48 11.08
C LEU A 128 3.02 -4.75 9.81
N MET A 129 3.96 -4.46 8.91
CA MET A 129 3.63 -3.94 7.58
C MET A 129 3.27 -5.07 6.62
N LEU A 130 2.10 -5.00 6.02
CA LEU A 130 1.64 -5.83 4.92
C LEU A 130 1.86 -5.06 3.61
N GLN A 131 2.97 -5.37 2.92
CA GLN A 131 3.44 -4.62 1.76
C GLN A 131 2.85 -5.20 0.46
N TYR A 132 1.88 -4.51 -0.15
CA TYR A 132 1.23 -4.88 -1.41
C TYR A 132 1.67 -4.04 -2.61
N ALA A 133 2.50 -3.01 -2.41
CA ALA A 133 2.93 -2.14 -3.50
C ALA A 133 3.95 -2.84 -4.41
N ASN A 134 3.82 -2.62 -5.71
CA ASN A 134 4.76 -3.14 -6.72
C ASN A 134 5.89 -2.13 -7.01
N PRO A 135 7.08 -2.64 -7.42
CA PRO A 135 7.50 -4.04 -7.55
C PRO A 135 7.85 -4.65 -6.18
N MET A 136 7.15 -5.71 -5.80
CA MET A 136 7.22 -6.25 -4.45
C MET A 136 8.65 -6.65 -4.04
N ALA A 137 9.37 -7.38 -4.89
CA ALA A 137 10.72 -7.85 -4.58
C ALA A 137 11.72 -6.70 -4.39
N ILE A 138 11.71 -5.69 -5.27
CA ILE A 138 12.57 -4.51 -5.16
C ILE A 138 12.26 -3.75 -3.88
N ASN A 139 10.97 -3.54 -3.60
CA ASN A 139 10.52 -2.84 -2.40
C ASN A 139 10.93 -3.57 -1.12
N CYS A 140 10.78 -4.89 -1.08
CA CYS A 140 11.21 -5.69 0.07
C CYS A 140 12.74 -5.67 0.27
N LEU A 141 13.52 -5.75 -0.81
CA LEU A 141 14.98 -5.62 -0.74
C LEU A 141 15.40 -4.24 -0.22
N ALA A 142 14.74 -3.18 -0.68
CA ALA A 142 15.00 -1.83 -0.17
C ALA A 142 14.67 -1.71 1.33
N LEU A 143 13.51 -2.21 1.76
CA LEU A 143 13.13 -2.20 3.18
C LEU A 143 14.12 -2.97 4.04
N SER A 144 14.52 -4.18 3.66
CA SER A 144 15.48 -4.97 4.43
C SER A 144 16.88 -4.36 4.48
N HIS A 145 17.25 -3.56 3.49
CA HIS A 145 18.55 -2.88 3.46
C HIS A 145 18.57 -1.59 4.29
N PHE A 146 17.52 -0.76 4.15
CA PHE A 146 17.50 0.59 4.74
C PHE A 146 16.81 0.66 6.11
N VAL A 147 15.93 -0.30 6.44
CA VAL A 147 15.22 -0.37 7.72
C VAL A 147 15.15 -1.83 8.18
N PRO A 148 16.30 -2.45 8.51
CA PRO A 148 16.39 -3.90 8.77
C PRO A 148 15.59 -4.36 10.01
N GLU A 149 15.29 -3.47 10.94
CA GLU A 149 14.48 -3.77 12.13
C GLU A 149 12.98 -3.77 11.87
N LEU A 150 12.54 -3.31 10.70
CA LEU A 150 11.13 -3.26 10.35
C LEU A 150 10.53 -4.65 10.28
N ARG A 151 9.39 -4.83 10.93
CA ARG A 151 8.57 -6.05 10.79
C ARG A 151 7.66 -5.90 9.57
N TYR A 152 7.92 -6.65 8.51
CA TYR A 152 7.09 -6.59 7.30
C TYR A 152 7.00 -7.93 6.59
N VAL A 153 5.99 -8.06 5.73
CA VAL A 153 5.84 -9.15 4.78
C VAL A 153 5.42 -8.59 3.42
N GLY A 154 6.11 -9.00 2.37
CA GLY A 154 5.73 -8.71 0.98
C GLY A 154 4.64 -9.67 0.53
N LEU A 155 3.54 -9.13 0.02
CA LEU A 155 2.38 -9.89 -0.44
C LEU A 155 2.15 -9.69 -1.93
N CYS A 156 1.83 -10.77 -2.63
CA CYS A 156 1.54 -10.75 -4.06
C CYS A 156 0.43 -11.75 -4.39
N HIS A 157 -0.47 -11.39 -5.29
CA HIS A 157 -1.55 -12.27 -5.74
C HIS A 157 -1.06 -13.49 -6.53
N SER A 158 0.17 -13.49 -7.03
CA SER A 158 0.77 -14.64 -7.73
C SER A 158 0.91 -15.90 -6.86
N VAL A 159 0.71 -15.79 -5.55
CA VAL A 159 0.68 -16.95 -4.64
C VAL A 159 -0.65 -17.72 -4.75
N GLN A 160 -1.68 -17.10 -5.32
CA GLN A 160 -3.01 -17.70 -5.48
C GLN A 160 -3.23 -18.39 -6.84
N GLY A 161 -2.26 -18.29 -7.73
CA GLY A 161 -2.30 -18.86 -9.09
C GLY A 161 -1.82 -20.29 -9.19
#